data_e3422dd735aaaedb0c297c92ddc97881
#
_entry.id   e3422dd735aaaedb0c297c92ddc97881
#
_cell.length_a   1.000
_cell.length_b   1.000
_cell.length_c   1.000
_cell.angle_alpha   90.00
_cell.angle_beta   90.00
_cell.angle_gamma   90.00
#
_symmetry.space_group_name_H-M   'P 1'
#
loop_
_entity.id
_entity.type
_entity.pdbx_description
1 polymer ?
#
loop_
_entity_poly.entity_id
_entity_poly.type
_entity_poly.pdbx_seq_one_letter_code
_entity_poly.pdbx_strand_id
1 'polypeptide(L)'
;MKKEVRDCFVLAAKDEKRGKKHKGLLITKPDNKSAEEYIQKAKVNLQLCGVYKQKGFDYKIPEEWFYTLYYCALAILSKFGIESRSQKCTALFLRYAKDNKLIEYEDGFIERITVYS
;
A
#
# COMPACT_ATOMS: atom_id res chain seq x y z
N MET A 1 8.53 14.27 11.45
CA MET A 1 7.74 13.03 11.15
C MET A 1 6.96 12.64 12.39
N LYS A 2 5.70 12.30 12.23
CA LYS A 2 4.87 11.83 13.33
C LYS A 2 5.43 10.56 13.94
N LYS A 3 5.25 10.39 15.24
CA LYS A 3 5.74 9.23 15.99
C LYS A 3 5.28 7.91 15.39
N GLU A 4 4.00 7.82 15.02
CA GLU A 4 3.41 6.58 14.50
C GLU A 4 4.09 6.10 13.20
N VAL A 5 4.41 7.05 12.30
CA VAL A 5 5.12 6.74 11.06
C VAL A 5 6.55 6.31 11.36
N ARG A 6 7.22 7.05 12.26
CA ARG A 6 8.58 6.72 12.68
C ARG A 6 8.65 5.33 13.31
N ASP A 7 7.66 4.97 14.12
CA ASP A 7 7.61 3.64 14.75
C ASP A 7 7.55 2.52 13.70
N CYS A 8 6.91 2.78 12.55
CA CYS A 8 6.89 1.81 11.45
C CYS A 8 8.30 1.54 10.90
N PHE A 9 9.12 2.58 10.78
CA PHE A 9 10.52 2.42 10.33
C PHE A 9 11.37 1.77 11.40
N VAL A 10 11.17 2.12 12.66
CA VAL A 10 11.90 1.51 13.78
C VAL A 10 11.58 0.01 13.87
N LEU A 11 10.31 -0.35 13.74
CA LEU A 11 9.90 -1.75 13.76
C LEU A 11 10.60 -2.56 12.67
N ALA A 12 10.62 -2.07 11.44
CA ALA A 12 11.27 -2.75 10.33
C ALA A 12 12.77 -2.90 10.57
N ALA A 13 13.43 -1.87 11.08
CA ALA A 13 14.87 -1.92 11.38
C ALA A 13 15.17 -2.98 12.44
N LYS A 14 14.34 -3.08 13.48
CA LYS A 14 14.49 -4.12 14.52
C LYS A 14 14.29 -5.52 13.96
N ASP A 15 13.27 -5.69 13.11
CA ASP A 15 13.01 -7.00 12.50
C ASP A 15 14.20 -7.45 11.65
N GLU A 16 14.72 -6.54 10.80
CA GLU A 16 15.87 -6.84 9.94
C GLU A 16 17.11 -7.20 10.75
N LYS A 17 17.35 -6.47 11.84
CA LYS A 17 18.47 -6.73 12.73
C LYS A 17 18.40 -8.12 13.37
N ARG A 18 17.18 -8.64 13.59
CA ARG A 18 16.95 -9.96 14.16
C ARG A 18 16.89 -11.07 13.10
N GLY A 19 17.17 -10.75 11.83
CA GLY A 19 17.08 -11.70 10.74
C GLY A 19 15.65 -12.12 10.40
N LYS A 20 14.67 -11.33 10.81
CA LYS A 20 13.25 -11.59 10.53
C LYS A 20 12.77 -10.76 9.36
N LYS A 21 11.76 -11.26 8.66
CA LYS A 21 11.06 -10.50 7.64
C LYS A 21 10.33 -9.33 8.31
N HIS A 22 10.64 -8.10 7.89
CA HIS A 22 10.08 -6.93 8.57
C HIS A 22 8.58 -6.80 8.35
N LYS A 23 7.92 -6.17 9.32
CA LYS A 23 6.47 -5.94 9.30
C LYS A 23 6.12 -4.45 9.40
N GLY A 24 6.98 -3.60 8.90
CA GLY A 24 6.79 -2.15 8.93
C GLY A 24 7.14 -1.50 7.61
N LEU A 25 7.91 -0.41 7.69
CA LEU A 25 8.40 0.34 6.54
C LEU A 25 9.92 0.29 6.52
N LEU A 26 10.48 -0.06 5.36
CA LEU A 26 11.93 -0.13 5.19
C LEU A 26 12.34 0.84 4.08
N ILE A 27 13.36 1.66 4.35
CA ILE A 27 13.91 2.56 3.34
C ILE A 27 14.78 1.75 2.38
N THR A 28 14.48 1.85 1.09
CA THR A 28 15.19 1.19 0.02
C THR A 28 15.54 2.23 -1.05
N LYS A 29 16.07 1.80 -2.17
CA LYS A 29 16.22 2.69 -3.32
C LYS A 29 14.85 2.84 -4.01
N PRO A 30 14.54 4.04 -4.55
CA PRO A 30 13.38 4.19 -5.42
C PRO A 30 13.40 3.12 -6.52
N ASP A 31 12.28 2.46 -6.72
CA ASP A 31 12.22 1.28 -7.59
C ASP A 31 11.02 1.38 -8.52
N ASN A 32 11.27 1.88 -9.73
CA ASN A 32 10.24 2.00 -10.75
C ASN A 32 9.75 0.65 -11.26
N LYS A 33 10.63 -0.36 -11.27
CA LYS A 33 10.25 -1.70 -11.71
C LYS A 33 9.24 -2.32 -10.76
N SER A 34 9.51 -2.25 -9.45
CA SER A 34 8.56 -2.72 -8.44
C SER A 34 7.25 -1.96 -8.51
N ALA A 35 7.31 -0.63 -8.71
CA ALA A 35 6.11 0.18 -8.86
C ALA A 35 5.26 -0.29 -10.03
N GLU A 36 5.87 -0.57 -11.18
CA GLU A 36 5.16 -1.07 -12.35
C GLU A 36 4.56 -2.46 -12.11
N GLU A 37 5.27 -3.33 -11.41
CA GLU A 37 4.77 -4.67 -11.06
C GLU A 37 3.52 -4.56 -10.18
N TYR A 38 3.52 -3.65 -9.21
CA TYR A 38 2.32 -3.40 -8.39
C TYR A 38 1.17 -2.84 -9.23
N ILE A 39 1.44 -1.94 -10.17
CA ILE A 39 0.41 -1.43 -11.06
C ILE A 39 -0.19 -2.56 -11.92
N GLN A 40 0.64 -3.48 -12.42
CA GLN A 40 0.12 -4.63 -13.17
C GLN A 40 -0.76 -5.52 -12.30
N LYS A 41 -0.39 -5.76 -11.05
CA LYS A 41 -1.24 -6.50 -10.10
C LYS A 41 -2.57 -5.77 -9.87
N ALA A 42 -2.53 -4.45 -9.72
CA ALA A 42 -3.74 -3.65 -9.55
C ALA A 42 -4.66 -3.80 -10.77
N LYS A 43 -4.11 -3.77 -11.98
CA LYS A 43 -4.88 -3.95 -13.21
C LYS A 43 -5.56 -5.32 -13.27
N VAL A 44 -4.87 -6.37 -12.84
CA VAL A 44 -5.45 -7.72 -12.80
C VAL A 44 -6.63 -7.76 -11.82
N ASN A 45 -6.47 -7.21 -10.63
CA ASN A 45 -7.57 -7.17 -9.65
C ASN A 45 -8.76 -6.37 -10.19
N LEU A 46 -8.49 -5.26 -10.90
CA LEU A 46 -9.54 -4.46 -11.50
C LEU A 46 -10.30 -5.26 -12.57
N GLN A 47 -9.59 -6.03 -13.41
CA GLN A 47 -10.21 -6.91 -14.40
C GLN A 47 -11.08 -7.97 -13.73
N LEU A 48 -10.62 -8.52 -12.60
CA LEU A 48 -11.40 -9.49 -11.83
C LEU A 48 -12.72 -8.89 -11.33
N CYS A 49 -12.74 -7.63 -10.96
CA CYS A 49 -13.99 -6.95 -10.59
C CYS A 49 -15.01 -7.02 -11.73
N GLY A 50 -14.58 -6.78 -12.97
CA GLY A 50 -15.44 -6.89 -14.15
C GLY A 50 -15.95 -8.31 -14.38
N VAL A 51 -15.07 -9.30 -14.24
CA VAL A 51 -15.43 -10.73 -14.41
C VAL A 51 -16.48 -11.12 -13.35
N TYR A 52 -16.25 -10.75 -12.09
CA TYR A 52 -17.19 -11.08 -11.01
C TYR A 52 -18.56 -10.44 -11.26
N LYS A 53 -18.58 -9.20 -11.74
CA LYS A 53 -19.85 -8.54 -12.07
C LYS A 53 -20.61 -9.29 -13.16
N GLN A 54 -19.91 -9.68 -14.23
CA GLN A 54 -20.52 -10.43 -15.32
C GLN A 54 -21.08 -11.79 -14.88
N LYS A 55 -20.41 -12.43 -13.92
CA LYS A 55 -20.80 -13.75 -13.40
C LYS A 55 -21.81 -13.68 -12.26
N GLY A 56 -22.19 -12.49 -11.82
CA GLY A 56 -23.10 -12.33 -10.71
C GLY A 56 -22.46 -12.54 -9.33
N PHE A 57 -21.15 -12.46 -9.23
CA PHE A 57 -20.42 -12.62 -7.97
C PHE A 57 -20.08 -11.27 -7.34
N ASP A 58 -21.07 -10.39 -7.26
CA ASP A 58 -20.88 -9.02 -6.78
C ASP A 58 -20.29 -8.94 -5.37
N TYR A 59 -20.55 -9.96 -4.54
CA TYR A 59 -20.02 -10.00 -3.17
C TYR A 59 -18.49 -10.06 -3.12
N LYS A 60 -17.83 -10.46 -4.20
CA LYS A 60 -16.37 -10.51 -4.29
C LYS A 60 -15.73 -9.20 -4.73
N ILE A 61 -16.51 -8.30 -5.29
CA ILE A 61 -15.99 -7.05 -5.86
C ILE A 61 -15.33 -6.15 -4.81
N PRO A 62 -15.91 -5.95 -3.59
CA PRO A 62 -15.27 -5.08 -2.61
C PRO A 62 -13.86 -5.52 -2.22
N GLU A 63 -13.61 -6.82 -2.09
CA GLU A 63 -12.29 -7.35 -1.77
C GLU A 63 -11.29 -7.09 -2.91
N GLU A 64 -11.67 -7.38 -4.15
CA GLU A 64 -10.79 -7.14 -5.30
C GLU A 64 -10.53 -5.65 -5.50
N TRP A 65 -11.53 -4.82 -5.26
CA TRP A 65 -11.38 -3.37 -5.34
C TRP A 65 -10.40 -2.86 -4.27
N PHE A 66 -10.47 -3.42 -3.06
CA PHE A 66 -9.51 -3.12 -2.00
C PHE A 66 -8.09 -3.44 -2.45
N TYR A 67 -7.83 -4.62 -2.99
CA TYR A 67 -6.49 -5.00 -3.46
C TYR A 67 -6.01 -4.12 -4.61
N THR A 68 -6.91 -3.72 -5.51
CA THR A 68 -6.57 -2.78 -6.57
C THR A 68 -5.99 -1.49 -5.98
N LEU A 69 -6.68 -0.91 -5.01
CA LEU A 69 -6.24 0.33 -4.37
C LEU A 69 -4.97 0.12 -3.55
N TYR A 70 -4.86 -1.00 -2.85
CA TYR A 70 -3.69 -1.29 -2.03
C TYR A 70 -2.43 -1.46 -2.89
N TYR A 71 -2.51 -2.15 -4.01
CA TYR A 71 -1.36 -2.26 -4.92
C TYR A 71 -0.97 -0.90 -5.50
N CYS A 72 -1.93 -0.04 -5.77
CA CYS A 72 -1.62 1.35 -6.17
C CYS A 72 -0.86 2.08 -5.06
N ALA A 73 -1.25 1.88 -3.81
CA ALA A 73 -0.54 2.46 -2.67
C ALA A 73 0.90 1.96 -2.59
N LEU A 74 1.11 0.65 -2.73
CA LEU A 74 2.44 0.06 -2.71
C LEU A 74 3.30 0.56 -3.87
N ALA A 75 2.71 0.81 -5.03
CA ALA A 75 3.41 1.40 -6.17
C ALA A 75 3.92 2.81 -5.83
N ILE A 76 3.10 3.61 -5.17
CA ILE A 76 3.50 4.95 -4.73
C ILE A 76 4.70 4.86 -3.78
N LEU A 77 4.63 3.99 -2.78
CA LEU A 77 5.71 3.81 -1.83
C LEU A 77 7.00 3.36 -2.52
N SER A 78 6.93 2.45 -3.48
CA SER A 78 8.09 2.00 -4.23
C SER A 78 8.80 3.15 -4.94
N LYS A 79 8.03 4.11 -5.46
CA LYS A 79 8.61 5.30 -6.09
C LYS A 79 9.32 6.21 -5.09
N PHE A 80 8.87 6.23 -3.83
CA PHE A 80 9.55 6.94 -2.76
C PHE A 80 10.77 6.19 -2.22
N GLY A 81 10.99 4.95 -2.63
CA GLY A 81 12.04 4.12 -2.09
C GLY A 81 11.68 3.55 -0.72
N ILE A 82 10.43 3.14 -0.57
CA ILE A 82 9.93 2.56 0.68
C ILE A 82 9.29 1.21 0.37
N GLU A 83 9.73 0.18 1.09
CA GLU A 83 9.11 -1.13 1.07
C GLU A 83 8.20 -1.26 2.28
N SER A 84 6.92 -1.56 2.06
CA SER A 84 5.97 -1.77 3.13
C SER A 84 5.50 -3.21 3.19
N ARG A 85 5.43 -3.73 4.41
CA ARG A 85 4.81 -5.03 4.70
C ARG A 85 3.76 -4.90 5.79
N SER A 86 3.17 -3.71 5.92
CA SER A 86 2.12 -3.41 6.87
C SER A 86 1.08 -2.52 6.22
N GLN A 87 -0.15 -2.99 6.17
CA GLN A 87 -1.28 -2.21 5.66
C GLN A 87 -1.46 -0.93 6.47
N LYS A 88 -1.40 -1.04 7.79
CA LYS A 88 -1.49 0.10 8.70
C LYS A 88 -0.39 1.12 8.44
N CYS A 89 0.86 0.66 8.34
CA CYS A 89 2.00 1.54 8.10
C CYS A 89 1.94 2.21 6.72
N THR A 90 1.45 1.49 5.71
CA THR A 90 1.21 2.06 4.38
C THR A 90 0.26 3.25 4.46
N ALA A 91 -0.87 3.07 5.14
CA ALA A 91 -1.86 4.13 5.30
C ALA A 91 -1.29 5.32 6.07
N LEU A 92 -0.56 5.06 7.15
CA LEU A 92 0.07 6.12 7.96
C LEU A 92 1.08 6.93 7.13
N PHE A 93 1.92 6.26 6.35
CA PHE A 93 2.89 6.95 5.52
C PHE A 93 2.22 7.81 4.45
N LEU A 94 1.20 7.27 3.78
CA LEU A 94 0.49 8.02 2.74
C LEU A 94 -0.20 9.25 3.33
N ARG A 95 -0.77 9.14 4.52
CA ARG A 95 -1.36 10.29 5.21
C ARG A 95 -0.29 11.34 5.51
N TYR A 96 0.85 10.91 6.03
CA TYR A 96 1.98 11.78 6.28
C TYR A 96 2.43 12.49 5.00
N ALA A 97 2.58 11.73 3.90
CA ALA A 97 3.04 12.29 2.63
C ALA A 97 2.05 13.32 2.08
N LYS A 98 0.75 13.07 2.21
CA LYS A 98 -0.28 14.03 1.80
C LYS A 98 -0.24 15.29 2.66
N ASP A 99 -0.18 15.13 3.98
CA ASP A 99 -0.15 16.26 4.92
C ASP A 99 1.06 17.15 4.69
N ASN A 100 2.17 16.58 4.21
CA ASN A 100 3.39 17.32 3.90
C ASN A 100 3.50 17.69 2.42
N LYS A 101 2.41 17.55 1.67
CA LYS A 101 2.30 17.95 0.26
C LYS A 101 3.29 17.24 -0.67
N LEU A 102 3.72 16.05 -0.30
CA LEU A 102 4.59 15.22 -1.13
C LEU A 102 3.84 14.49 -2.23
N ILE A 103 2.57 14.20 -1.98
CA ILE A 103 1.64 13.58 -2.95
C ILE A 103 0.27 14.18 -2.78
N GLU A 104 -0.57 14.04 -3.81
CA GLU A 104 -1.98 14.41 -3.75
C GLU A 104 -2.85 13.20 -4.08
N TYR A 105 -3.92 13.01 -3.32
CA TYR A 105 -4.94 12.00 -3.57
C TYR A 105 -6.19 12.35 -2.77
N GLU A 106 -7.31 11.72 -3.10
CA GLU A 106 -8.56 11.93 -2.37
C GLU A 106 -8.51 11.26 -0.99
N ASP A 107 -9.12 11.90 0.01
CA ASP A 107 -9.14 11.38 1.39
C ASP A 107 -9.72 9.97 1.48
N GLY A 108 -10.74 9.68 0.68
CA GLY A 108 -11.35 8.35 0.66
C GLY A 108 -10.42 7.21 0.28
N PHE A 109 -9.28 7.51 -0.38
CA PHE A 109 -8.30 6.49 -0.74
C PHE A 109 -7.71 5.81 0.49
N ILE A 110 -7.28 6.59 1.49
CA ILE A 110 -6.72 6.05 2.73
C ILE A 110 -7.76 5.23 3.48
N GLU A 111 -8.99 5.75 3.59
CA GLU A 111 -10.06 5.05 4.29
C GLU A 111 -10.32 3.69 3.67
N ARG A 112 -10.34 3.62 2.35
CA ARG A 112 -10.60 2.37 1.62
C ARG A 112 -9.52 1.32 1.82
N ILE A 113 -8.25 1.73 1.89
CA ILE A 113 -7.17 0.76 2.09
C ILE A 113 -7.01 0.34 3.55
N THR A 114 -7.73 0.95 4.48
CA THR A 114 -7.71 0.55 5.89
C THR A 114 -8.89 -0.35 6.28
N VAL A 115 -9.90 -0.49 5.43
CA VAL A 115 -11.12 -1.24 5.73
C VAL A 115 -10.86 -2.68 6.13
N TYR A 116 -9.85 -3.32 5.54
CA TYR A 116 -9.52 -4.73 5.77
C TYR A 116 -8.27 -4.91 6.63
N SER A 117 -7.82 -3.87 7.30
CA SER A 117 -6.62 -3.94 8.15
C SER A 117 -6.88 -4.68 9.47
#